data_9b9119391e25065be40b660c861c1296
#
_entry.id   9b9119391e25065be40b660c861c1296
#
_cell.length_a   1.000
_cell.length_b   1.000
_cell.length_c   1.000
_cell.angle_alpha   90.00
_cell.angle_beta   90.00
_cell.angle_gamma   90.00
#
_symmetry.space_group_name_H-M   'P 1'
#
loop_
_entity.id
_entity.type
_entity.pdbx_description
1 polymer ?
#
loop_
_entity_poly.entity_id
_entity_poly.type
_entity_poly.pdbx_seq_one_letter_code
_entity_poly.pdbx_strand_id
1 'polypeptide(L)'
;MDGQKRKILIVDDDAFLLDMYAIKFSQNNFEVHTAMGGTQSIDKLKAGLVPDIILMDLIMPEMDGFEMLEKINTEKLSPNSVKIVLSNKSQQSDIERATNLGVAGYIVKASSTPIEVVEQVIGILNKKVLNEKK
;
A
#
# COMPACT_ATOMS: atom_id res chain seq x y z
N MET A 1 15.62 -6.30 18.13
CA MET A 1 15.26 -7.17 18.00
C MET A 1 14.59 -7.41 16.93
N ASP A 2 14.66 -8.12 16.41
CA ASP A 2 14.23 -8.31 15.32
C ASP A 2 13.22 -9.22 15.15
N GLY A 3 12.58 -9.67 15.97
CA GLY A 3 11.52 -10.61 15.90
C GLY A 3 10.21 -10.08 15.38
N GLN A 4 10.09 -8.77 15.31
CA GLN A 4 8.83 -8.18 14.88
C GLN A 4 8.74 -8.09 13.35
N LYS A 5 7.62 -8.55 12.82
CA LYS A 5 7.34 -8.42 11.40
C LYS A 5 6.81 -7.03 11.10
N ARG A 6 7.09 -6.53 9.91
CA ARG A 6 6.46 -5.31 9.43
C ARG A 6 5.01 -5.60 9.09
N LYS A 7 4.14 -4.64 9.40
CA LYS A 7 2.71 -4.77 9.11
C LYS A 7 2.40 -4.12 7.78
N ILE A 8 1.70 -4.83 6.92
CA ILE A 8 1.26 -4.29 5.65
C ILE A 8 -0.27 -4.40 5.54
N LEU A 9 -0.90 -3.32 5.11
CA LEU A 9 -2.31 -3.33 4.75
C LEU A 9 -2.39 -3.31 3.23
N ILE A 10 -2.96 -4.36 2.64
CA ILE A 10 -3.11 -4.47 1.20
C ILE A 10 -4.57 -4.18 0.85
N VAL A 11 -4.79 -3.25 -0.06
CA VAL A 11 -6.13 -2.77 -0.43
C VAL A 11 -6.37 -3.01 -1.92
N ASP A 12 -7.36 -3.84 -2.22
CA ASP A 12 -7.72 -4.17 -3.60
C ASP A 12 -9.15 -4.67 -3.58
N ASP A 13 -9.93 -4.41 -4.62
CA ASP A 13 -11.30 -4.90 -4.70
C ASP A 13 -11.39 -6.26 -5.40
N ASP A 14 -10.30 -6.77 -5.95
CA ASP A 14 -10.25 -8.09 -6.55
C ASP A 14 -9.81 -9.10 -5.50
N ALA A 15 -10.75 -9.91 -5.02
CA ALA A 15 -10.50 -10.85 -3.93
C ALA A 15 -9.41 -11.87 -4.29
N PHE A 16 -9.34 -12.31 -5.53
CA PHE A 16 -8.34 -13.28 -5.95
C PHE A 16 -6.93 -12.67 -5.87
N LEU A 17 -6.75 -11.47 -6.40
CA LEU A 17 -5.46 -10.79 -6.34
C LEU A 17 -5.08 -10.46 -4.90
N LEU A 18 -6.05 -10.02 -4.12
CA LEU A 18 -5.83 -9.67 -2.72
C LEU A 18 -5.28 -10.88 -1.95
N ASP A 19 -5.91 -12.05 -2.12
CA ASP A 19 -5.45 -13.28 -1.48
C ASP A 19 -4.06 -13.68 -1.95
N MET A 20 -3.81 -13.56 -3.25
CA MET A 20 -2.52 -13.92 -3.83
C MET A 20 -1.38 -13.08 -3.25
N TYR A 21 -1.57 -11.76 -3.20
CA TYR A 21 -0.57 -10.87 -2.62
C TYR A 21 -0.43 -11.10 -1.12
N ALA A 22 -1.55 -11.34 -0.41
CA ALA A 22 -1.51 -11.61 1.02
C ALA A 22 -0.64 -12.83 1.33
N ILE A 23 -0.80 -13.89 0.57
CA ILE A 23 0.00 -15.10 0.74
C ILE A 23 1.48 -14.80 0.48
N LYS A 24 1.77 -14.08 -0.62
CA LYS A 24 3.15 -13.82 -0.99
C LYS A 24 3.87 -12.93 0.04
N PHE A 25 3.21 -11.91 0.55
CA PHE A 25 3.80 -11.07 1.59
C PHE A 25 3.95 -11.84 2.89
N SER A 26 2.97 -12.67 3.25
CA SER A 26 3.05 -13.49 4.46
C SER A 26 4.26 -14.44 4.39
N GLN A 27 4.53 -15.02 3.22
CA GLN A 27 5.67 -15.90 3.02
C GLN A 27 7.00 -15.15 3.12
N ASN A 28 6.97 -13.84 3.03
CA ASN A 28 8.18 -13.01 3.07
C ASN A 28 8.26 -12.16 4.34
N ASN A 29 7.72 -12.71 5.41
CA ASN A 29 7.90 -12.19 6.77
C ASN A 29 7.16 -10.87 7.05
N PHE A 30 5.99 -10.68 6.45
CA PHE A 30 5.12 -9.57 6.77
C PHE A 30 3.91 -10.06 7.58
N GLU A 31 3.44 -9.21 8.49
CA GLU A 31 2.13 -9.40 9.12
C GLU A 31 1.12 -8.73 8.20
N VAL A 32 0.26 -9.51 7.57
CA VAL A 32 -0.62 -9.02 6.50
C VAL A 32 -2.02 -8.75 7.00
N HIS A 33 -2.53 -7.57 6.66
CA HIS A 33 -3.94 -7.19 6.83
C HIS A 33 -4.46 -6.84 5.45
N THR A 34 -5.73 -7.12 5.20
CA THR A 34 -6.32 -6.87 3.88
C THR A 34 -7.60 -6.06 4.01
N ALA A 35 -7.94 -5.34 2.96
CA ALA A 35 -9.20 -4.60 2.86
C ALA A 35 -9.71 -4.69 1.43
N MET A 36 -11.02 -4.96 1.29
CA MET A 36 -11.67 -5.08 -0.02
C MET A 36 -12.18 -3.72 -0.46
N GLY A 37 -11.26 -2.79 -0.72
CA GLY A 37 -11.61 -1.46 -1.21
C GLY A 37 -11.30 -0.35 -0.22
N GLY A 38 -11.46 0.89 -0.70
CA GLY A 38 -11.07 2.07 0.06
C GLY A 38 -11.85 2.27 1.34
N THR A 39 -13.17 2.07 1.28
CA THR A 39 -14.03 2.26 2.46
C THR A 39 -13.63 1.33 3.60
N GLN A 40 -13.44 0.04 3.28
CA GLN A 40 -13.04 -0.93 4.28
C GLN A 40 -11.67 -0.60 4.87
N SER A 41 -10.74 -0.10 4.03
CA SER A 41 -9.41 0.27 4.52
C SER A 41 -9.47 1.45 5.48
N ILE A 42 -10.28 2.46 5.17
CA ILE A 42 -10.46 3.63 6.03
C ILE A 42 -11.04 3.19 7.37
N ASP A 43 -12.05 2.30 7.35
CA ASP A 43 -12.65 1.79 8.58
C ASP A 43 -11.62 1.10 9.46
N LYS A 44 -10.74 0.30 8.88
CA LYS A 44 -9.69 -0.40 9.64
C LYS A 44 -8.69 0.58 10.25
N LEU A 45 -8.31 1.61 9.50
CA LEU A 45 -7.40 2.63 10.02
C LEU A 45 -8.05 3.43 11.14
N LYS A 46 -9.32 3.77 11.00
CA LYS A 46 -10.05 4.49 12.07
C LYS A 46 -10.21 3.62 13.31
N ALA A 47 -10.29 2.31 13.15
CA ALA A 47 -10.44 1.39 14.27
C ALA A 47 -9.10 1.16 15.01
N GLY A 48 -8.01 1.74 14.53
CA GLY A 48 -6.74 1.70 15.23
C GLY A 48 -5.64 0.89 14.57
N LEU A 49 -5.86 0.36 13.38
CA LEU A 49 -4.79 -0.35 12.67
C LEU A 49 -3.71 0.66 12.26
N VAL A 50 -2.46 0.37 12.59
CA VAL A 50 -1.33 1.23 12.25
C VAL A 50 -0.31 0.39 11.45
N PRO A 51 -0.50 0.26 10.13
CA PRO A 51 0.44 -0.52 9.33
C PRO A 51 1.71 0.29 9.05
N ASP A 52 2.79 -0.43 8.82
CA ASP A 52 4.04 0.20 8.36
C ASP A 52 3.90 0.60 6.89
N ILE A 53 3.17 -0.21 6.11
CA ILE A 53 2.95 0.02 4.69
C ILE A 53 1.48 -0.09 4.37
N ILE A 54 1.00 0.80 3.50
CA ILE A 54 -0.32 0.65 2.87
C ILE A 54 -0.07 0.49 1.38
N LEU A 55 -0.38 -0.70 0.85
CA LEU A 55 -0.22 -1.04 -0.56
C LEU A 55 -1.62 -1.05 -1.17
N MET A 56 -1.89 -0.15 -2.12
CA MET A 56 -3.26 0.08 -2.55
C MET A 56 -3.41 0.18 -4.06
N ASP A 57 -4.52 -0.32 -4.58
CA ASP A 57 -4.92 -0.07 -5.96
C ASP A 57 -5.56 1.32 -6.05
N LEU A 58 -5.57 1.87 -7.24
CA LEU A 58 -6.25 3.14 -7.52
C LEU A 58 -7.66 2.93 -8.08
N ILE A 59 -7.90 1.80 -8.77
CA ILE A 59 -9.19 1.55 -9.42
C ILE A 59 -10.02 0.65 -8.52
N MET A 60 -10.96 1.24 -7.79
CA MET A 60 -11.84 0.51 -6.88
C MET A 60 -13.21 1.18 -6.90
N PRO A 61 -14.30 0.40 -6.74
CA PRO A 61 -15.63 1.01 -6.70
C PRO A 61 -15.85 1.79 -5.40
N GLU A 62 -16.81 2.68 -5.42
CA GLU A 62 -17.21 3.53 -4.30
C GLU A 62 -16.15 4.56 -3.91
N MET A 63 -15.02 4.15 -3.40
CA MET A 63 -13.93 5.05 -3.05
C MET A 63 -12.67 4.55 -3.77
N ASP A 64 -12.19 5.30 -4.76
CA ASP A 64 -10.97 4.91 -5.46
C ASP A 64 -9.72 5.23 -4.63
N GLY A 65 -8.56 4.85 -5.13
CA GLY A 65 -7.31 5.03 -4.37
C GLY A 65 -6.93 6.49 -4.16
N PHE A 66 -7.25 7.36 -5.10
CA PHE A 66 -6.97 8.79 -4.93
C PHE A 66 -7.81 9.38 -3.80
N GLU A 67 -9.11 9.04 -3.78
CA GLU A 67 -10.01 9.49 -2.72
C GLU A 67 -9.57 8.93 -1.37
N MET A 68 -9.12 7.67 -1.35
CA MET A 68 -8.61 7.04 -0.14
C MET A 68 -7.39 7.78 0.38
N LEU A 69 -6.43 8.11 -0.51
CA LEU A 69 -5.23 8.86 -0.12
C LEU A 69 -5.58 10.25 0.42
N GLU A 70 -6.51 10.93 -0.23
CA GLU A 70 -6.95 12.25 0.23
C GLU A 70 -7.55 12.17 1.62
N LYS A 71 -8.35 11.14 1.87
CA LYS A 71 -8.99 10.96 3.17
C LYS A 71 -7.97 10.61 4.26
N ILE A 72 -7.03 9.73 3.94
CA ILE A 72 -5.94 9.38 4.86
C ILE A 72 -5.18 10.64 5.27
N ASN A 73 -4.84 11.48 4.29
CA ASN A 73 -4.08 12.70 4.54
C ASN A 73 -4.89 13.73 5.33
N THR A 74 -6.13 13.96 4.92
CA THR A 74 -6.99 14.97 5.54
C THR A 74 -7.32 14.61 6.99
N GLU A 75 -7.60 13.35 7.24
CA GLU A 75 -7.96 12.88 8.59
C GLU A 75 -6.75 12.42 9.39
N LYS A 76 -5.56 12.51 8.81
CA LYS A 76 -4.29 12.15 9.47
C LYS A 76 -4.30 10.72 10.00
N LEU A 77 -4.83 9.81 9.19
CA LEU A 77 -4.89 8.40 9.56
C LEU A 77 -3.52 7.77 9.31
N SER A 78 -3.00 7.07 10.31
CA SER A 78 -1.72 6.36 10.21
C SER A 78 -0.64 7.18 9.48
N PRO A 79 -0.31 8.39 9.99
CA PRO A 79 0.51 9.34 9.24
C PRO A 79 1.94 8.86 8.95
N ASN A 80 2.43 7.88 9.70
CA ASN A 80 3.78 7.37 9.50
C ASN A 80 3.83 6.16 8.59
N SER A 81 2.70 5.69 8.08
CA SER A 81 2.68 4.57 7.14
C SER A 81 3.25 4.99 5.80
N VAL A 82 4.05 4.12 5.20
CA VAL A 82 4.55 4.32 3.84
C VAL A 82 3.45 3.88 2.88
N LYS A 83 3.02 4.76 1.98
CA LYS A 83 1.95 4.47 1.03
C LYS A 83 2.55 4.16 -0.33
N ILE A 84 2.14 3.04 -0.91
CA ILE A 84 2.64 2.56 -2.20
C ILE A 84 1.44 2.17 -3.05
N VAL A 85 1.43 2.62 -4.30
CA VAL A 85 0.38 2.25 -5.25
C VAL A 85 0.77 0.97 -5.98
N LEU A 86 -0.19 0.05 -6.11
CA LEU A 86 -0.06 -1.15 -6.92
C LEU A 86 -1.29 -1.20 -7.82
N SER A 87 -1.14 -0.78 -9.08
CA SER A 87 -2.29 -0.60 -9.96
C SER A 87 -1.90 -0.82 -11.42
N ASN A 88 -2.91 -1.06 -12.27
CA ASN A 88 -2.71 -1.07 -13.71
C ASN A 88 -2.90 0.31 -14.34
N LYS A 89 -3.34 1.32 -13.57
CA LYS A 89 -3.31 2.69 -14.05
C LYS A 89 -1.85 3.12 -14.13
N SER A 90 -1.39 3.54 -15.31
CA SER A 90 0.03 3.81 -15.47
C SER A 90 0.34 5.06 -16.27
N GLN A 91 -0.62 5.95 -16.48
CA GLN A 91 -0.37 7.20 -17.16
C GLN A 91 0.46 8.13 -16.26
N GLN A 92 1.27 8.95 -16.88
CA GLN A 92 2.12 9.87 -16.14
C GLN A 92 1.33 10.77 -15.20
N SER A 93 0.14 11.22 -15.64
CA SER A 93 -0.73 12.05 -14.80
C SER A 93 -1.20 11.33 -13.54
N ASP A 94 -1.43 10.02 -13.62
CA ASP A 94 -1.82 9.23 -12.45
C ASP A 94 -0.66 9.13 -11.46
N ILE A 95 0.54 8.89 -11.97
CA ILE A 95 1.74 8.76 -11.15
C ILE A 95 2.02 10.09 -10.44
N GLU A 96 1.91 11.21 -11.17
CA GLU A 96 2.13 12.53 -10.59
C GLU A 96 1.10 12.86 -9.53
N ARG A 97 -0.16 12.53 -9.77
CA ARG A 97 -1.22 12.78 -8.80
C ARG A 97 -0.99 11.99 -7.52
N ALA A 98 -0.64 10.71 -7.66
CA ALA A 98 -0.37 9.86 -6.49
C ALA A 98 0.85 10.39 -5.72
N THR A 99 1.91 10.78 -6.43
CA THR A 99 3.10 11.33 -5.82
C THR A 99 2.79 12.61 -5.04
N ASN A 100 1.96 13.48 -5.61
CA ASN A 100 1.54 14.71 -4.93
C ASN A 100 0.70 14.41 -3.69
N LEU A 101 0.06 13.26 -3.63
CA LEU A 101 -0.70 12.82 -2.45
C LEU A 101 0.18 12.06 -1.45
N GLY A 102 1.48 11.96 -1.70
CA GLY A 102 2.42 11.46 -0.71
C GLY A 102 2.81 10.01 -0.81
N VAL A 103 2.55 9.33 -1.95
CA VAL A 103 2.99 7.94 -2.07
C VAL A 103 4.50 7.88 -2.26
N ALA A 104 5.12 6.85 -1.69
CA ALA A 104 6.55 6.63 -1.77
C ALA A 104 6.96 5.78 -2.96
N GLY A 105 6.00 5.11 -3.60
CA GLY A 105 6.28 4.28 -4.76
C GLY A 105 5.03 3.97 -5.55
N TYR A 106 5.24 3.55 -6.79
CA TYR A 106 4.17 3.25 -7.72
C TYR A 106 4.57 2.01 -8.52
N ILE A 107 3.82 0.95 -8.37
CA ILE A 107 4.11 -0.34 -9.01
C ILE A 107 2.99 -0.67 -9.98
N VAL A 108 3.33 -1.04 -11.22
CA VAL A 108 2.34 -1.39 -12.23
C VAL A 108 2.12 -2.91 -12.19
N LYS A 109 0.88 -3.32 -11.89
CA LYS A 109 0.54 -4.74 -11.74
C LYS A 109 0.91 -5.59 -12.96
N ALA A 110 0.58 -5.09 -14.14
CA ALA A 110 0.73 -5.89 -15.37
C ALA A 110 2.19 -6.20 -15.71
N SER A 111 3.13 -5.42 -15.17
CA SER A 111 4.53 -5.60 -15.49
C SER A 111 5.34 -6.19 -14.33
N SER A 112 4.68 -6.69 -13.29
CA SER A 112 5.37 -7.21 -12.10
C SER A 112 4.74 -8.52 -11.65
N THR A 113 5.57 -9.53 -11.42
CA THR A 113 5.09 -10.78 -10.80
C THR A 113 4.86 -10.53 -9.30
N PRO A 114 4.12 -11.41 -8.61
CA PRO A 114 3.88 -11.22 -7.17
C PRO A 114 5.16 -11.11 -6.35
N ILE A 115 6.18 -11.93 -6.64
CA ILE A 115 7.42 -11.82 -5.87
C ILE A 115 8.16 -10.52 -6.19
N GLU A 116 8.08 -10.04 -7.44
CA GLU A 116 8.67 -8.75 -7.79
C GLU A 116 7.99 -7.61 -7.06
N VAL A 117 6.68 -7.70 -6.84
CA VAL A 117 5.96 -6.70 -6.04
C VAL A 117 6.52 -6.66 -4.62
N VAL A 118 6.69 -7.85 -3.99
CA VAL A 118 7.29 -7.93 -2.65
C VAL A 118 8.67 -7.29 -2.64
N GLU A 119 9.50 -7.64 -3.61
CA GLU A 119 10.87 -7.10 -3.70
C GLU A 119 10.89 -5.59 -3.86
N GLN A 120 10.00 -5.05 -4.68
CA GLN A 120 9.91 -3.61 -4.89
C GLN A 120 9.46 -2.89 -3.62
N VAL A 121 8.49 -3.47 -2.90
CA VAL A 121 8.03 -2.89 -1.64
C VAL A 121 9.18 -2.86 -0.63
N ILE A 122 9.92 -3.96 -0.51
CA ILE A 122 11.06 -4.03 0.41
C ILE A 122 12.11 -2.98 0.01
N GLY A 123 12.37 -2.83 -1.28
CA GLY A 123 13.32 -1.83 -1.78
C GLY A 123 12.91 -0.40 -1.43
N ILE A 124 11.62 -0.09 -1.57
CA ILE A 124 11.09 1.23 -1.23
C ILE A 124 11.24 1.50 0.27
N LEU A 125 10.92 0.50 1.10
CA LEU A 125 11.05 0.63 2.55
C LEU A 125 12.50 0.88 2.96
N ASN A 126 13.42 0.12 2.40
CA ASN A 126 14.83 0.26 2.74
C ASN A 126 15.37 1.62 2.34
N LYS A 127 14.96 2.12 1.19
CA LYS A 127 15.35 3.43 0.72
C LYS A 127 14.82 4.53 1.64
N LYS A 128 13.58 4.42 2.09
CA LYS A 128 13.00 5.39 3.01
C LYS A 128 13.74 5.40 4.35
N VAL A 129 14.05 4.23 4.88
CA VAL A 129 14.80 4.12 6.14
C VAL A 129 16.18 4.78 6.01
N LEU A 130 16.89 4.54 4.91
CA LEU A 130 18.18 5.17 4.68
C LEU A 130 18.07 6.69 4.60
N ASN A 131 17.04 7.20 3.95
CA ASN A 131 16.85 8.65 3.84
C ASN A 131 16.53 9.28 5.20
N GLU A 132 15.79 8.58 6.04
CA GLU A 132 15.47 9.09 7.37
C GLU A 132 16.68 9.10 8.30
N LYS A 133 17.66 8.26 8.04
CA LYS A 133 18.86 8.22 8.87
C LYS A 133 19.86 9.31 8.52
N LYS A 134 19.64 10.01 7.43
CA LYS A 134 20.48 11.14 7.08
C LYS A 134 20.02 12.40 7.80
#